data_0afd965e61a38ca16817b7b6472eb06d
#
_entry.id   0afd965e61a38ca16817b7b6472eb06d
#
_cell.length_a   1.000
_cell.length_b   1.000
_cell.length_c   1.000
_cell.angle_alpha   90.00
_cell.angle_beta   90.00
_cell.angle_gamma   90.00
#
_symmetry.space_group_name_H-M   'P 1'
#
loop_
_entity.id
_entity.type
_entity.pdbx_description
1 polymer ?
#
loop_
_entity_poly.entity_id
_entity_poly.type
_entity_poly.pdbx_seq_one_letter_code
_entity_poly.pdbx_strand_id
1 'polypeptide(L)'
;MQFARQILFVVLALSVSAVQQAQAAAEADKVAVTTMIDRYCNAWSEPDAARRQQLLDQVWAEDGTYTDPLSNVAGRSNLSALIGGFLQQYPGSRIVLASAVDLHHERVRFAWKWVLADGSTTMEGMDFGELASDGRLRKIVGFFGPGVPLP
;
A
#
# COMPACT_ATOMS: atom_id res chain seq x y z
N MET A 1 10.74 -54.59 0.16
CA MET A 1 9.63 -53.72 -0.26
C MET A 1 9.15 -52.69 0.78
N GLN A 2 9.47 -52.85 2.07
CA GLN A 2 9.04 -51.92 3.14
C GLN A 2 9.84 -50.59 3.20
N PHE A 3 11.12 -50.62 2.88
CA PHE A 3 11.98 -49.40 2.90
C PHE A 3 11.62 -48.36 1.87
N ALA A 4 11.17 -48.74 0.67
CA ALA A 4 10.79 -47.79 -0.39
C ALA A 4 9.49 -47.02 -0.07
N ARG A 5 8.58 -47.63 0.71
CA ARG A 5 7.31 -46.97 1.12
C ARG A 5 7.56 -45.93 2.21
N GLN A 6 8.51 -46.14 3.12
CA GLN A 6 8.81 -45.17 4.18
C GLN A 6 9.50 -43.91 3.63
N ILE A 7 10.39 -44.06 2.65
CA ILE A 7 11.06 -42.91 2.02
C ILE A 7 10.07 -42.03 1.26
N LEU A 8 9.10 -42.62 0.56
CA LEU A 8 8.07 -41.87 -0.19
C LEU A 8 7.18 -41.03 0.72
N PHE A 9 6.78 -41.55 1.89
CA PHE A 9 5.97 -40.82 2.87
C PHE A 9 6.75 -39.65 3.51
N VAL A 10 8.02 -39.78 3.80
CA VAL A 10 8.86 -38.74 4.37
C VAL A 10 9.09 -37.60 3.37
N VAL A 11 9.36 -37.91 2.11
CA VAL A 11 9.54 -36.90 1.04
C VAL A 11 8.23 -36.13 0.80
N LEU A 12 7.09 -36.79 0.79
CA LEU A 12 5.78 -36.15 0.60
C LEU A 12 5.43 -35.24 1.80
N ALA A 13 5.70 -35.67 3.03
CA ALA A 13 5.46 -34.86 4.22
C ALA A 13 6.34 -33.59 4.27
N LEU A 14 7.61 -33.70 3.87
CA LEU A 14 8.54 -32.56 3.78
C LEU A 14 8.12 -31.54 2.72
N SER A 15 7.61 -32.00 1.56
CA SER A 15 7.13 -31.11 0.49
C SER A 15 5.86 -30.36 0.89
N VAL A 16 4.92 -31.01 1.57
CA VAL A 16 3.70 -30.37 2.10
C VAL A 16 4.04 -29.31 3.14
N SER A 17 4.96 -29.59 4.06
CA SER A 17 5.40 -28.63 5.07
C SER A 17 6.07 -27.40 4.45
N ALA A 18 6.90 -27.56 3.43
CA ALA A 18 7.56 -26.47 2.73
C ALA A 18 6.56 -25.56 2.00
N VAL A 19 5.55 -26.14 1.35
CA VAL A 19 4.49 -25.37 0.68
C VAL A 19 3.66 -24.59 1.69
N GLN A 20 3.29 -25.19 2.81
CA GLN A 20 2.55 -24.52 3.88
C GLN A 20 3.34 -23.35 4.49
N GLN A 21 4.65 -23.53 4.71
CA GLN A 21 5.52 -22.47 5.20
C GLN A 21 5.65 -21.30 4.21
N ALA A 22 5.79 -21.59 2.91
CA ALA A 22 5.84 -20.56 1.87
C ALA A 22 4.52 -19.77 1.77
N GLN A 23 3.38 -20.45 1.88
CA GLN A 23 2.06 -19.81 1.90
C GLN A 23 1.87 -18.92 3.14
N ALA A 24 2.29 -19.38 4.32
CA ALA A 24 2.22 -18.61 5.55
C ALA A 24 3.12 -17.35 5.49
N ALA A 25 4.31 -17.46 4.91
CA ALA A 25 5.21 -16.33 4.70
C ALA A 25 4.60 -15.29 3.73
N ALA A 26 4.07 -15.75 2.60
CA ALA A 26 3.42 -14.86 1.62
C ALA A 26 2.18 -14.14 2.21
N GLU A 27 1.41 -14.80 3.06
CA GLU A 27 0.28 -14.18 3.75
C GLU A 27 0.74 -13.17 4.80
N ALA A 28 1.81 -13.45 5.54
CA ALA A 28 2.41 -12.51 6.49
C ALA A 28 2.94 -11.25 5.78
N ASP A 29 3.60 -11.39 4.64
CA ASP A 29 4.05 -10.27 3.82
C ASP A 29 2.89 -9.41 3.34
N LYS A 30 1.79 -10.03 2.89
CA LYS A 30 0.59 -9.33 2.46
C LYS A 30 -0.07 -8.55 3.60
N VAL A 31 -0.15 -9.11 4.80
CA VAL A 31 -0.67 -8.42 5.99
C VAL A 31 0.22 -7.23 6.35
N ALA A 32 1.54 -7.40 6.34
CA ALA A 32 2.49 -6.32 6.62
C ALA A 32 2.36 -5.17 5.61
N VAL A 33 2.29 -5.48 4.32
CA VAL A 33 2.12 -4.49 3.26
C VAL A 33 0.76 -3.81 3.36
N THR A 34 -0.32 -4.53 3.64
CA THR A 34 -1.65 -3.93 3.85
C THR A 34 -1.64 -2.92 5.00
N THR A 35 -0.99 -3.28 6.12
CA THR A 35 -0.84 -2.38 7.27
C THR A 35 -0.02 -1.14 6.91
N MET A 36 1.02 -1.30 6.11
CA MET A 36 1.85 -0.18 5.64
C MET A 36 1.04 0.75 4.73
N ILE A 37 0.24 0.22 3.79
CA ILE A 37 -0.65 1.01 2.92
C ILE A 37 -1.71 1.75 3.74
N ASP A 38 -2.31 1.12 4.74
CA ASP A 38 -3.26 1.79 5.64
C ASP A 38 -2.61 2.98 6.37
N ARG A 39 -1.37 2.82 6.86
CA ARG A 39 -0.61 3.94 7.45
C ARG A 39 -0.31 5.05 6.43
N TYR A 40 -0.03 4.70 5.18
CA TYR A 40 0.12 5.68 4.11
C TYR A 40 -1.17 6.47 3.89
N CYS A 41 -2.34 5.83 3.84
CA CYS A 41 -3.64 6.52 3.79
C CYS A 41 -3.86 7.39 5.04
N ASN A 42 -3.43 6.95 6.22
CA ASN A 42 -3.50 7.74 7.44
C ASN A 42 -2.61 8.99 7.40
N ALA A 43 -1.45 8.94 6.73
CA ALA A 43 -0.64 10.13 6.50
C ALA A 43 -1.39 11.20 5.68
N TRP A 44 -2.20 10.79 4.69
CA TRP A 44 -3.08 11.67 3.91
C TRP A 44 -4.28 12.22 4.69
N SER A 45 -4.45 11.78 5.92
CA SER A 45 -5.53 12.17 6.82
C SER A 45 -5.02 12.91 8.08
N GLU A 46 -3.69 13.09 8.22
CA GLU A 46 -3.07 13.67 9.42
C GLU A 46 -2.74 15.16 9.20
N PRO A 47 -3.49 16.10 9.83
CA PRO A 47 -3.28 17.53 9.66
C PRO A 47 -2.02 18.05 10.36
N ASP A 48 -1.58 17.42 11.46
CA ASP A 48 -0.36 17.81 12.14
C ASP A 48 0.88 17.43 11.34
N ALA A 49 1.70 18.42 10.99
CA ALA A 49 2.85 18.23 10.11
C ALA A 49 3.91 17.29 10.71
N ALA A 50 4.13 17.34 12.02
CA ALA A 50 5.12 16.49 12.67
C ALA A 50 4.65 15.03 12.73
N ARG A 51 3.39 14.78 13.07
CA ARG A 51 2.79 13.42 13.05
C ARG A 51 2.72 12.86 11.64
N ARG A 52 2.33 13.67 10.66
CA ARG A 52 2.34 13.27 9.25
C ARG A 52 3.73 12.87 8.79
N GLN A 53 4.76 13.64 9.17
CA GLN A 53 6.15 13.29 8.86
C GLN A 53 6.55 11.95 9.50
N GLN A 54 6.20 11.71 10.77
CA GLN A 54 6.45 10.45 11.46
C GLN A 54 5.78 9.25 10.78
N LEU A 55 4.54 9.42 10.28
CA LEU A 55 3.87 8.37 9.51
C LEU A 55 4.60 8.09 8.19
N LEU A 56 4.97 9.14 7.46
CA LEU A 56 5.69 9.00 6.20
C LEU A 56 7.10 8.42 6.37
N ASP A 57 7.79 8.71 7.47
CA ASP A 57 9.10 8.11 7.79
C ASP A 57 9.05 6.58 7.89
N GLN A 58 7.89 6.05 8.32
CA GLN A 58 7.69 4.61 8.47
C GLN A 58 7.32 3.91 7.16
N VAL A 59 6.65 4.60 6.23
CA VAL A 59 6.00 3.97 5.07
C VAL A 59 6.54 4.44 3.72
N TRP A 60 7.27 5.56 3.65
CA TRP A 60 7.71 6.20 2.41
C TRP A 60 9.23 6.28 2.36
N ALA A 61 9.84 5.83 1.25
CA ALA A 61 11.28 5.99 1.02
C ALA A 61 11.63 7.47 0.94
N GLU A 62 12.84 7.84 1.35
CA GLU A 62 13.27 9.24 1.43
C GLU A 62 13.22 9.94 0.06
N ASP A 63 13.61 9.24 -0.99
CA ASP A 63 13.64 9.66 -2.39
C ASP A 63 12.38 9.25 -3.19
N GLY A 64 11.36 8.73 -2.51
CA GLY A 64 10.16 8.21 -3.13
C GLY A 64 9.43 9.24 -3.98
N THR A 65 8.76 8.78 -5.06
CA THR A 65 8.05 9.62 -6.02
C THR A 65 6.55 9.38 -5.97
N TYR A 66 5.78 10.46 -5.96
CA TYR A 66 4.33 10.46 -6.04
C TYR A 66 3.86 11.21 -7.27
N THR A 67 2.98 10.59 -8.05
CA THR A 67 2.38 11.19 -9.24
C THR A 67 0.89 10.88 -9.28
N ASP A 68 0.08 11.90 -9.51
CA ASP A 68 -1.35 11.81 -9.79
C ASP A 68 -1.73 12.80 -10.91
N PRO A 69 -2.97 12.87 -11.38
CA PRO A 69 -3.38 13.80 -12.44
C PRO A 69 -3.13 15.29 -12.13
N LEU A 70 -2.95 15.67 -10.87
CA LEU A 70 -2.79 17.06 -10.42
C LEU A 70 -1.41 17.37 -9.88
N SER A 71 -0.61 16.34 -9.55
CA SER A 71 0.63 16.49 -8.80
C SER A 71 1.73 15.55 -9.28
N ASN A 72 2.96 16.01 -9.18
CA ASN A 72 4.15 15.20 -9.42
C ASN A 72 5.25 15.69 -8.49
N VAL A 73 5.55 14.93 -7.44
CA VAL A 73 6.54 15.30 -6.42
C VAL A 73 7.52 14.16 -6.15
N ALA A 74 8.74 14.52 -5.80
CA ALA A 74 9.79 13.61 -5.38
C ALA A 74 10.29 14.00 -3.99
N GLY A 75 10.61 12.99 -3.19
CA GLY A 75 11.10 13.14 -1.83
C GLY A 75 9.97 13.24 -0.80
N ARG A 76 10.24 12.65 0.36
CA ARG A 76 9.29 12.53 1.47
C ARG A 76 8.80 13.89 1.99
N SER A 77 9.70 14.87 2.12
CA SER A 77 9.33 16.21 2.59
C SER A 77 8.38 16.92 1.63
N ASN A 78 8.57 16.77 0.31
CA ASN A 78 7.69 17.35 -0.69
C ASN A 78 6.33 16.67 -0.69
N LEU A 79 6.27 15.34 -0.50
CA LEU A 79 5.00 14.63 -0.31
C LEU A 79 4.28 15.11 0.94
N SER A 80 4.99 15.27 2.07
CA SER A 80 4.41 15.80 3.31
C SER A 80 3.83 17.21 3.13
N ALA A 81 4.52 18.08 2.36
CA ALA A 81 4.05 19.42 2.05
C ALA A 81 2.81 19.40 1.14
N LEU A 82 2.79 18.57 0.11
CA LEU A 82 1.64 18.35 -0.77
C LEU A 82 0.40 17.93 0.03
N ILE A 83 0.54 16.92 0.88
CA ILE A 83 -0.54 16.44 1.76
C ILE A 83 -1.02 17.57 2.71
N GLY A 84 -0.09 18.34 3.27
CA GLY A 84 -0.42 19.47 4.12
C GLY A 84 -1.28 20.51 3.41
N GLY A 85 -0.94 20.87 2.17
CA GLY A 85 -1.73 21.78 1.33
C GLY A 85 -3.13 21.23 1.02
N PHE A 86 -3.23 19.94 0.71
CA PHE A 86 -4.51 19.26 0.52
C PHE A 86 -5.41 19.35 1.77
N LEU A 87 -4.88 19.04 2.95
CA LEU A 87 -5.63 19.07 4.21
C LEU A 87 -5.99 20.47 4.67
N GLN A 88 -5.20 21.50 4.32
CA GLN A 88 -5.56 22.90 4.52
C GLN A 88 -6.73 23.34 3.65
N GLN A 89 -6.78 22.87 2.40
CA GLN A 89 -7.88 23.16 1.48
C GLN A 89 -9.16 22.40 1.84
N TYR A 90 -9.03 21.19 2.39
CA TYR A 90 -10.15 20.32 2.74
C TYR A 90 -10.05 19.83 4.20
N PRO A 91 -10.28 20.74 5.18
CA PRO A 91 -10.14 20.39 6.59
C PRO A 91 -11.06 19.25 7.02
N GLY A 92 -10.52 18.30 7.81
CA GLY A 92 -11.26 17.16 8.33
C GLY A 92 -11.54 16.06 7.30
N SER A 93 -11.05 16.21 6.07
CA SER A 93 -11.15 15.12 5.07
C SER A 93 -10.16 14.00 5.35
N ARG A 94 -10.43 12.81 4.80
CA ARG A 94 -9.63 11.61 5.00
C ARG A 94 -9.49 10.85 3.70
N ILE A 95 -8.33 10.24 3.50
CA ILE A 95 -8.15 9.18 2.51
C ILE A 95 -8.22 7.84 3.25
N VAL A 96 -9.10 6.97 2.82
CA VAL A 96 -9.30 5.65 3.43
C VAL A 96 -9.06 4.55 2.41
N LEU A 97 -8.39 3.48 2.84
CA LEU A 97 -8.20 2.28 2.02
C LEU A 97 -9.58 1.66 1.72
N ALA A 98 -9.87 1.40 0.45
CA ALA A 98 -11.20 0.98 -0.02
C ALA A 98 -11.20 -0.41 -0.69
N SER A 99 -10.06 -1.09 -0.78
CA SER A 99 -9.94 -2.46 -1.28
C SER A 99 -8.90 -3.25 -0.50
N ALA A 100 -8.86 -4.57 -0.71
CA ALA A 100 -7.66 -5.34 -0.40
C ALA A 100 -6.47 -4.84 -1.22
N VAL A 101 -5.27 -5.04 -0.69
CA VAL A 101 -4.02 -4.72 -1.40
C VAL A 101 -3.60 -5.92 -2.24
N ASP A 102 -3.47 -5.72 -3.55
CA ASP A 102 -2.79 -6.67 -4.42
C ASP A 102 -1.28 -6.48 -4.28
N LEU A 103 -0.55 -7.57 -4.12
CA LEU A 103 0.91 -7.59 -3.98
C LEU A 103 1.52 -8.68 -4.85
N HIS A 104 2.47 -8.32 -5.70
CA HIS A 104 3.36 -9.25 -6.39
C HIS A 104 4.65 -8.55 -6.82
N HIS A 105 5.79 -9.21 -6.71
CA HIS A 105 7.10 -8.72 -7.21
C HIS A 105 7.39 -7.26 -6.82
N GLU A 106 7.21 -6.91 -5.54
CA GLU A 106 7.34 -5.55 -4.97
C GLU A 106 6.44 -4.49 -5.66
N ARG A 107 5.35 -4.93 -6.29
CA ARG A 107 4.32 -4.05 -6.85
C ARG A 107 3.05 -4.17 -6.04
N VAL A 108 2.44 -3.03 -5.74
CA VAL A 108 1.18 -2.95 -5.01
C VAL A 108 0.12 -2.24 -5.84
N ARG A 109 -1.12 -2.64 -5.65
CA ARG A 109 -2.29 -1.95 -6.20
C ARG A 109 -3.38 -1.95 -5.14
N PHE A 110 -4.03 -0.80 -4.94
CA PHE A 110 -5.13 -0.64 -3.99
C PHE A 110 -6.07 0.49 -4.40
N ALA A 111 -7.34 0.37 -4.04
CA ALA A 111 -8.32 1.45 -4.19
C ALA A 111 -8.42 2.26 -2.90
N TRP A 112 -8.73 3.53 -3.04
CA TRP A 112 -8.94 4.46 -1.95
C TRP A 112 -10.20 5.31 -2.17
N LYS A 113 -10.71 5.91 -1.09
CA LYS A 113 -11.80 6.88 -1.10
C LYS A 113 -11.37 8.16 -0.39
N TRP A 114 -11.73 9.28 -0.99
CA TRP A 114 -11.65 10.58 -0.33
C TRP A 114 -12.98 10.86 0.35
N VAL A 115 -12.95 10.91 1.68
CA VAL A 115 -14.12 11.13 2.55
C VAL A 115 -14.00 12.51 3.17
N LEU A 116 -15.03 13.35 3.02
CA LEU A 116 -15.11 14.68 3.60
C LEU A 116 -15.39 14.62 5.11
N ALA A 117 -15.29 15.78 5.78
CA ALA A 117 -15.53 15.89 7.22
C ALA A 117 -16.95 15.46 7.64
N ASP A 118 -17.94 15.63 6.76
CA ASP A 118 -19.35 15.20 6.99
C ASP A 118 -19.57 13.70 6.75
N GLY A 119 -18.54 12.96 6.34
CA GLY A 119 -18.59 11.53 6.05
C GLY A 119 -19.00 11.16 4.63
N SER A 120 -19.33 12.15 3.78
CA SER A 120 -19.64 11.88 2.37
C SER A 120 -18.36 11.53 1.59
N THR A 121 -18.49 10.62 0.61
CA THR A 121 -17.41 10.30 -0.34
C THR A 121 -17.49 11.24 -1.53
N THR A 122 -16.41 11.95 -1.82
CA THR A 122 -16.36 12.90 -2.95
C THR A 122 -15.60 12.36 -4.14
N MET A 123 -14.64 11.46 -3.91
CA MET A 123 -13.83 10.86 -4.98
C MET A 123 -13.36 9.47 -4.55
N GLU A 124 -13.21 8.62 -5.54
CA GLU A 124 -12.55 7.32 -5.42
C GLU A 124 -11.40 7.26 -6.42
N GLY A 125 -10.41 6.45 -6.13
CA GLY A 125 -9.29 6.26 -7.04
C GLY A 125 -8.56 4.96 -6.79
N MET A 126 -7.52 4.74 -7.59
CA MET A 126 -6.66 3.58 -7.51
C MET A 126 -5.21 4.01 -7.62
N ASP A 127 -4.40 3.50 -6.73
CA ASP A 127 -2.96 3.68 -6.73
C ASP A 127 -2.25 2.40 -7.16
N PHE A 128 -1.22 2.58 -7.98
CA PHE A 128 -0.20 1.58 -8.27
C PHE A 128 1.10 2.03 -7.64
N GLY A 129 1.79 1.12 -6.94
CA GLY A 129 3.00 1.46 -6.23
C GLY A 129 4.12 0.45 -6.43
N GLU A 130 5.32 0.91 -6.10
CA GLU A 130 6.52 0.09 -6.02
C GLU A 130 7.09 0.16 -4.60
N LEU A 131 7.52 -0.99 -4.08
CA LEU A 131 8.22 -1.07 -2.80
C LEU A 131 9.74 -0.96 -3.01
N ALA A 132 10.42 -0.32 -2.08
CA ALA A 132 11.86 -0.38 -1.93
C ALA A 132 12.27 -1.70 -1.28
N SER A 133 13.56 -2.02 -1.28
CA SER A 133 14.11 -3.23 -0.67
C SER A 133 13.89 -3.33 0.85
N ASP A 134 13.61 -2.21 1.50
CA ASP A 134 13.27 -2.14 2.93
C ASP A 134 11.76 -2.23 3.20
N GLY A 135 10.95 -2.49 2.17
CA GLY A 135 9.50 -2.66 2.26
C GLY A 135 8.69 -1.37 2.26
N ARG A 136 9.31 -0.18 2.24
CA ARG A 136 8.60 1.10 2.15
C ARG A 136 8.18 1.41 0.71
N LEU A 137 7.16 2.24 0.55
CA LEU A 137 6.77 2.79 -0.75
C LEU A 137 7.88 3.69 -1.30
N ARG A 138 8.35 3.40 -2.50
CA ARG A 138 9.29 4.26 -3.25
C ARG A 138 8.64 4.95 -4.44
N LYS A 139 7.45 4.50 -4.84
CA LYS A 139 6.71 5.10 -5.94
C LYS A 139 5.23 4.84 -5.78
N ILE A 140 4.44 5.88 -6.02
CA ILE A 140 3.00 5.79 -6.23
C ILE A 140 2.64 6.52 -7.51
N VAL A 141 1.75 5.89 -8.30
CA VAL A 141 1.05 6.50 -9.44
C VAL A 141 -0.43 6.34 -9.20
N GLY A 142 -1.10 7.44 -8.93
CA GLY A 142 -2.54 7.51 -8.64
C GLY A 142 -3.38 7.82 -9.87
N PHE A 143 -4.54 7.19 -9.94
CA PHE A 143 -5.59 7.49 -10.93
C PHE A 143 -6.90 7.80 -10.22
N PHE A 144 -7.59 8.85 -10.68
CA PHE A 144 -8.84 9.29 -10.09
C PHE A 144 -10.04 8.72 -10.87
N GLY A 145 -11.06 8.31 -10.13
CA GLY A 145 -12.29 7.77 -10.69
C GLY A 145 -12.18 6.38 -11.33
N PRO A 146 -13.24 5.92 -11.97
CA PRO A 146 -13.26 4.68 -12.74
C PRO A 146 -12.44 4.83 -14.03
N GLY A 147 -12.06 3.72 -14.63
CA GLY A 147 -11.41 3.74 -15.95
C GLY A 147 -12.23 4.50 -17.00
N VAL A 148 -11.54 5.11 -17.96
CA VAL A 148 -12.20 5.81 -19.07
C VAL A 148 -12.95 4.79 -19.94
N PRO A 149 -14.25 4.99 -20.27
CA PRO A 149 -14.99 4.10 -21.16
C PRO A 149 -14.34 4.01 -22.55
N LEU A 150 -14.49 2.87 -23.17
CA LEU A 150 -14.14 2.74 -24.60
C LEU A 150 -15.06 3.62 -25.47
N PRO A 151 -14.54 4.19 -26.56
CA PRO A 151 -15.32 4.97 -27.50
C PRO A 151 -16.39 4.14 -28.21
#